data_059d21f92edeae7897bd4d1f5cc57366
#
_entry.id   059d21f92edeae7897bd4d1f5cc57366
#
_cell.length_a   1.000
_cell.length_b   1.000
_cell.length_c   1.000
_cell.angle_alpha   90.00
_cell.angle_beta   90.00
_cell.angle_gamma   90.00
#
_symmetry.space_group_name_H-M   'P 1'
#
loop_
_entity.id
_entity.type
_entity.pdbx_description
1 polymer ?
#
loop_
_entity_poly.entity_id
_entity_poly.type
_entity_poly.pdbx_seq_one_letter_code
_entity_poly.pdbx_strand_id
1 'polypeptide(L)'
;MNKNSMSYKTSQFLMFAGVSTVLFCGVVIVPFIYGLYLTFTSWDGVSRSKPFVGFANYAAAFADHDYWVSLGRTLIYSAIAVILINIVAFLLAYMVTSGVKGQNFFRAGFFIPNLIGGIVLGYVWQFVFKRAFAALFGVSLLGTTGPNAMIALIIVSVWQYAGYMMLIYVAGFISVSKSLMEAAQIDGCTTSQATWYVTVPLMRSSFVQCLFLSITRCFMVYDVNLSLTNGEPAGKSIMAAMHVYNQAFTYRNYGTGQAEALILFIVCAIVGVTQVYIGKKGEVAA
;
A
#
# COMPACT_ATOMS: atom_id res chain seq x y z
N MET A 1 9.23 31.65 36.30
CA MET A 1 9.98 30.86 35.31
C MET A 1 9.46 31.23 33.92
N ASN A 2 10.35 31.79 33.08
CA ASN A 2 9.93 32.33 31.79
C ASN A 2 9.66 31.19 30.80
N LYS A 3 8.35 30.86 30.58
CA LYS A 3 7.88 29.75 29.73
C LYS A 3 8.26 29.89 28.24
N ASN A 4 8.83 31.02 27.85
CA ASN A 4 9.19 31.32 26.46
C ASN A 4 10.69 31.21 26.17
N SER A 5 11.52 30.76 27.10
CA SER A 5 12.94 30.56 26.85
C SER A 5 13.13 29.39 25.88
N MET A 6 14.04 29.53 24.92
CA MET A 6 14.42 28.48 23.93
C MET A 6 14.77 27.15 24.63
N SER A 7 15.49 27.22 25.75
CA SER A 7 15.86 26.09 26.60
C SER A 7 14.65 25.35 27.16
N TYR A 8 13.59 26.06 27.59
CA TYR A 8 12.37 25.43 28.10
C TYR A 8 11.59 24.67 27.01
N LYS A 9 11.47 25.25 25.80
CA LYS A 9 10.84 24.62 24.65
C LYS A 9 11.63 23.37 24.19
N THR A 10 12.95 23.46 24.17
CA THR A 10 13.83 22.34 23.83
C THR A 10 13.72 21.20 24.85
N SER A 11 13.70 21.53 26.15
CA SER A 11 13.52 20.54 27.22
C SER A 11 12.17 19.83 27.12
N GLN A 12 11.08 20.55 26.84
CA GLN A 12 9.78 19.94 26.60
C GLN A 12 9.76 19.05 25.35
N PHE A 13 10.36 19.51 24.26
CA PHE A 13 10.48 18.69 23.05
C PHE A 13 11.24 17.38 23.32
N LEU A 14 12.39 17.47 23.98
CA LEU A 14 13.19 16.28 24.32
C LEU A 14 12.44 15.32 25.26
N MET A 15 11.67 15.85 26.19
CA MET A 15 10.90 15.03 27.14
C MET A 15 9.74 14.28 26.45
N PHE A 16 9.01 14.92 25.51
CA PHE A 16 7.84 14.32 24.88
C PHE A 16 8.14 13.61 23.55
N ALA A 17 9.03 14.16 22.74
CA ALA A 17 9.35 13.62 21.42
C ALA A 17 10.73 12.94 21.35
N GLY A 18 11.64 13.18 22.32
CA GLY A 18 13.02 12.72 22.25
C GLY A 18 13.16 11.21 22.13
N VAL A 19 12.45 10.47 22.96
CA VAL A 19 12.50 8.99 22.95
C VAL A 19 12.00 8.45 21.59
N SER A 20 10.87 8.94 21.11
CA SER A 20 10.31 8.53 19.82
C SER A 20 11.22 8.89 18.66
N THR A 21 11.86 10.08 18.71
CA THR A 21 12.81 10.52 17.67
C THR A 21 14.08 9.67 17.66
N VAL A 22 14.64 9.35 18.83
CA VAL A 22 15.83 8.48 18.93
C VAL A 22 15.51 7.07 18.41
N LEU A 23 14.37 6.50 18.80
CA LEU A 23 13.93 5.19 18.30
C LEU A 23 13.72 5.22 16.79
N PHE A 24 13.07 6.24 16.26
CA PHE A 24 12.87 6.39 14.82
C PHE A 24 14.21 6.49 14.07
N CYS A 25 15.12 7.32 14.56
CA CYS A 25 16.45 7.43 13.96
C CYS A 25 17.21 6.10 14.01
N GLY A 26 17.21 5.42 15.17
CA GLY A 26 17.94 4.17 15.35
C GLY A 26 17.37 2.99 14.56
N VAL A 27 16.04 2.87 14.49
CA VAL A 27 15.38 1.70 13.87
C VAL A 27 15.05 1.92 12.40
N VAL A 28 14.83 3.15 11.96
CA VAL A 28 14.44 3.45 10.57
C VAL A 28 15.59 4.10 9.80
N ILE A 29 16.11 5.24 10.29
CA ILE A 29 17.08 6.03 9.52
C ILE A 29 18.44 5.34 9.41
N VAL A 30 18.96 4.80 10.51
CA VAL A 30 20.28 4.13 10.50
C VAL A 30 20.28 2.90 9.58
N PRO A 31 19.32 1.95 9.64
CA PRO A 31 19.25 0.82 8.70
C PRO A 31 19.05 1.27 7.25
N PHE A 32 18.26 2.32 7.01
CA PHE A 32 18.07 2.87 5.67
C PHE A 32 19.38 3.41 5.07
N ILE A 33 20.13 4.23 5.82
CA ILE A 33 21.43 4.74 5.38
C ILE A 33 22.43 3.60 5.18
N TYR A 34 22.39 2.60 6.06
CA TYR A 34 23.24 1.42 5.92
C TYR A 34 22.86 0.60 4.67
N GLY A 35 21.57 0.41 4.39
CA GLY A 35 21.10 -0.19 3.16
C GLY A 35 21.57 0.57 1.92
N LEU A 36 21.51 1.91 1.96
CA LEU A 36 22.02 2.76 0.89
C LEU A 36 23.54 2.57 0.68
N TYR A 37 24.34 2.46 1.76
CA TYR A 37 25.75 2.12 1.65
C TYR A 37 25.97 0.76 0.98
N LEU A 38 25.15 -0.25 1.31
CA LEU A 38 25.28 -1.59 0.73
C LEU A 38 25.02 -1.65 -0.77
N THR A 39 24.29 -0.69 -1.35
CA THR A 39 24.10 -0.61 -2.81
C THR A 39 25.42 -0.39 -3.55
N PHE A 40 26.44 0.12 -2.90
CA PHE A 40 27.77 0.37 -3.45
C PHE A 40 28.78 -0.75 -3.17
N THR A 41 28.33 -1.89 -2.61
CA THR A 41 29.19 -3.00 -2.22
C THR A 41 28.76 -4.30 -2.91
N SER A 42 29.71 -5.22 -3.14
CA SER A 42 29.43 -6.58 -3.63
C SER A 42 29.19 -7.56 -2.49
N TRP A 43 28.43 -7.14 -1.46
CA TRP A 43 28.14 -8.01 -0.33
C TRP A 43 27.12 -9.09 -0.68
N ASP A 44 27.39 -10.32 -0.23
CA ASP A 44 26.55 -11.51 -0.43
C ASP A 44 25.52 -11.75 0.70
N GLY A 45 25.47 -10.86 1.69
CA GLY A 45 24.59 -10.97 2.86
C GLY A 45 25.19 -11.78 4.02
N VAL A 46 26.31 -12.50 3.83
CA VAL A 46 26.87 -13.44 4.81
C VAL A 46 28.32 -13.13 5.14
N SER A 47 29.15 -12.83 4.14
CA SER A 47 30.59 -12.60 4.32
C SER A 47 30.88 -11.37 5.19
N ARG A 48 32.02 -11.38 5.88
CA ARG A 48 32.52 -10.20 6.62
C ARG A 48 33.01 -9.11 5.67
N SER A 49 33.52 -9.51 4.50
CA SER A 49 34.04 -8.58 3.49
C SER A 49 32.89 -7.94 2.72
N LYS A 50 32.98 -6.62 2.52
CA LYS A 50 32.03 -5.82 1.74
C LYS A 50 32.84 -4.97 0.75
N PRO A 51 33.40 -5.57 -0.30
CA PRO A 51 34.21 -4.82 -1.26
C PRO A 51 33.37 -3.70 -1.90
N PHE A 52 33.96 -2.52 -1.98
CA PHE A 52 33.31 -1.37 -2.63
C PHE A 52 33.40 -1.54 -4.16
N VAL A 53 32.27 -1.46 -4.84
CA VAL A 53 32.15 -1.65 -6.29
C VAL A 53 31.58 -0.43 -7.02
N GLY A 54 31.44 0.69 -6.32
CA GLY A 54 30.85 1.91 -6.90
C GLY A 54 29.44 1.68 -7.42
N PHE A 55 29.17 2.09 -8.65
CA PHE A 55 27.85 2.00 -9.27
C PHE A 55 27.56 0.69 -10.01
N ALA A 56 28.43 -0.35 -9.88
CA ALA A 56 28.27 -1.61 -10.61
C ALA A 56 26.92 -2.29 -10.33
N ASN A 57 26.41 -2.25 -9.09
CA ASN A 57 25.10 -2.81 -8.75
C ASN A 57 23.95 -2.09 -9.43
N TYR A 58 24.04 -0.77 -9.60
CA TYR A 58 23.04 -0.01 -10.35
C TYR A 58 23.09 -0.34 -11.85
N ALA A 59 24.30 -0.47 -12.42
CA ALA A 59 24.44 -0.89 -13.80
C ALA A 59 23.83 -2.29 -14.01
N ALA A 60 24.06 -3.23 -13.07
CA ALA A 60 23.46 -4.56 -13.10
C ALA A 60 21.93 -4.49 -12.99
N ALA A 61 21.39 -3.71 -12.06
CA ALA A 61 19.94 -3.52 -11.89
C ALA A 61 19.27 -2.90 -13.13
N PHE A 62 19.91 -1.93 -13.78
CA PHE A 62 19.41 -1.34 -15.02
C PHE A 62 19.48 -2.30 -16.21
N ALA A 63 20.43 -3.22 -16.23
CA ALA A 63 20.58 -4.25 -17.26
C ALA A 63 19.67 -5.48 -17.03
N ASP A 64 19.09 -5.63 -15.82
CA ASP A 64 18.23 -6.77 -15.49
C ASP A 64 16.85 -6.63 -16.14
N HIS A 65 16.64 -7.34 -17.24
CA HIS A 65 15.38 -7.37 -17.96
C HIS A 65 14.23 -7.88 -17.09
N ASP A 66 14.46 -8.91 -16.27
CA ASP A 66 13.42 -9.54 -15.45
C ASP A 66 12.95 -8.62 -14.32
N TYR A 67 13.87 -7.79 -13.79
CA TYR A 67 13.51 -6.74 -12.86
C TYR A 67 12.53 -5.73 -13.49
N TRP A 68 12.83 -5.21 -14.67
CA TRP A 68 11.97 -4.24 -15.36
C TRP A 68 10.62 -4.83 -15.76
N VAL A 69 10.59 -6.09 -16.17
CA VAL A 69 9.34 -6.82 -16.44
C VAL A 69 8.50 -6.97 -15.16
N SER A 70 9.14 -7.31 -14.02
CA SER A 70 8.46 -7.43 -12.74
C SER A 70 7.94 -6.08 -12.23
N LEU A 71 8.70 -5.00 -12.45
CA LEU A 71 8.26 -3.63 -12.14
C LEU A 71 7.07 -3.20 -13.02
N GLY A 72 7.10 -3.51 -14.31
CA GLY A 72 5.98 -3.27 -15.22
C GLY A 72 4.71 -3.99 -14.79
N ARG A 73 4.82 -5.26 -14.38
CA ARG A 73 3.70 -6.03 -13.80
C ARG A 73 3.18 -5.39 -12.51
N THR A 74 4.08 -4.92 -11.64
CA THR A 74 3.70 -4.25 -10.40
C THR A 74 2.95 -2.96 -10.67
N LEU A 75 3.35 -2.18 -11.66
CA LEU A 75 2.65 -0.96 -12.07
C LEU A 75 1.22 -1.26 -12.58
N ILE A 76 1.07 -2.25 -13.46
CA ILE A 76 -0.25 -2.65 -14.00
C ILE A 76 -1.13 -3.18 -12.87
N TYR A 77 -0.60 -4.09 -12.05
CA TYR A 77 -1.30 -4.62 -10.88
C TYR A 77 -1.72 -3.51 -9.92
N SER A 78 -0.82 -2.60 -9.57
CA SER A 78 -1.10 -1.52 -8.64
C SER A 78 -2.17 -0.57 -9.19
N ALA A 79 -2.09 -0.20 -10.47
CA ALA A 79 -3.08 0.67 -11.10
C ALA A 79 -4.49 0.07 -11.01
N ILE A 80 -4.66 -1.21 -11.35
CA ILE A 80 -5.97 -1.88 -11.32
C ILE A 80 -6.43 -2.10 -9.87
N ALA A 81 -5.55 -2.61 -9.01
CA ALA A 81 -5.88 -2.92 -7.61
C ALA A 81 -6.26 -1.66 -6.83
N VAL A 82 -5.51 -0.56 -6.96
CA VAL A 82 -5.80 0.72 -6.29
C VAL A 82 -7.18 1.25 -6.68
N ILE A 83 -7.52 1.23 -7.97
CA ILE A 83 -8.83 1.68 -8.44
C ILE A 83 -9.94 0.81 -7.81
N LEU A 84 -9.83 -0.51 -7.88
CA LEU A 84 -10.84 -1.43 -7.37
C LEU A 84 -10.96 -1.36 -5.84
N ILE A 85 -9.85 -1.29 -5.11
CA ILE A 85 -9.84 -1.13 -3.65
C ILE A 85 -10.62 0.13 -3.25
N ASN A 86 -10.34 1.26 -3.90
CA ASN A 86 -10.98 2.53 -3.55
C ASN A 86 -12.45 2.56 -3.94
N ILE A 87 -12.85 2.00 -5.10
CA ILE A 87 -14.25 1.88 -5.49
C ILE A 87 -15.02 1.03 -4.47
N VAL A 88 -14.52 -0.18 -4.15
CA VAL A 88 -15.19 -1.07 -3.19
C VAL A 88 -15.23 -0.44 -1.80
N ALA A 89 -14.12 0.14 -1.34
CA ALA A 89 -14.05 0.80 -0.04
C ALA A 89 -15.04 1.97 0.08
N PHE A 90 -15.14 2.81 -0.96
CA PHE A 90 -16.08 3.93 -0.98
C PHE A 90 -17.54 3.44 -0.96
N LEU A 91 -17.89 2.43 -1.77
CA LEU A 91 -19.23 1.85 -1.79
C LEU A 91 -19.61 1.23 -0.44
N LEU A 92 -18.68 0.50 0.19
CA LEU A 92 -18.88 -0.05 1.53
C LEU A 92 -19.07 1.06 2.58
N ALA A 93 -18.26 2.14 2.52
CA ALA A 93 -18.37 3.27 3.42
C ALA A 93 -19.73 3.98 3.26
N TYR A 94 -20.14 4.23 2.02
CA TYR A 94 -21.45 4.80 1.71
C TYR A 94 -22.58 3.94 2.28
N MET A 95 -22.52 2.63 2.06
CA MET A 95 -23.53 1.69 2.58
C MET A 95 -23.60 1.72 4.12
N VAL A 96 -22.46 1.64 4.82
CA VAL A 96 -22.45 1.60 6.29
C VAL A 96 -22.71 2.96 6.95
N THR A 97 -22.68 4.07 6.20
CA THR A 97 -23.06 5.41 6.71
C THR A 97 -24.51 5.79 6.40
N SER A 98 -25.20 5.05 5.53
CA SER A 98 -26.57 5.31 5.10
C SER A 98 -27.67 4.91 6.12
N GLY A 99 -27.34 4.71 7.39
CA GLY A 99 -28.34 4.41 8.43
C GLY A 99 -28.72 2.94 8.57
N VAL A 100 -27.97 2.02 7.97
CA VAL A 100 -28.20 0.57 8.06
C VAL A 100 -28.10 0.09 9.50
N LYS A 101 -29.06 -0.72 9.98
CA LYS A 101 -28.99 -1.33 11.31
C LYS A 101 -27.78 -2.25 11.41
N GLY A 102 -27.03 -2.16 12.51
CA GLY A 102 -25.83 -2.98 12.70
C GLY A 102 -24.56 -2.45 12.03
N GLN A 103 -24.46 -1.16 11.71
CA GLN A 103 -23.30 -0.52 11.07
C GLN A 103 -21.95 -0.94 11.68
N ASN A 104 -21.86 -0.99 13.01
CA ASN A 104 -20.61 -1.35 13.69
C ASN A 104 -20.22 -2.81 13.46
N PHE A 105 -21.18 -3.72 13.34
CA PHE A 105 -20.92 -5.11 12.98
C PHE A 105 -20.36 -5.21 11.56
N PHE A 106 -20.94 -4.53 10.58
CA PHE A 106 -20.44 -4.51 9.21
C PHE A 106 -19.06 -3.86 9.11
N ARG A 107 -18.82 -2.75 9.80
CA ARG A 107 -17.49 -2.11 9.87
C ARG A 107 -16.43 -3.07 10.41
N ALA A 108 -16.73 -3.77 11.50
CA ALA A 108 -15.82 -4.76 12.07
C ALA A 108 -15.60 -5.93 11.09
N GLY A 109 -16.67 -6.49 10.52
CA GLY A 109 -16.57 -7.62 9.60
C GLY A 109 -15.75 -7.34 8.35
N PHE A 110 -15.95 -6.18 7.71
CA PHE A 110 -15.17 -5.79 6.54
C PHE A 110 -13.70 -5.43 6.87
N PHE A 111 -13.42 -5.05 8.11
CA PHE A 111 -12.05 -4.73 8.54
C PHE A 111 -11.22 -5.97 8.88
N ILE A 112 -11.84 -7.08 9.32
CA ILE A 112 -11.15 -8.30 9.73
C ILE A 112 -10.11 -8.80 8.71
N PRO A 113 -10.38 -8.84 7.39
CA PRO A 113 -9.39 -9.31 6.41
C PRO A 113 -8.06 -8.58 6.46
N ASN A 114 -8.06 -7.28 6.76
CA ASN A 114 -6.83 -6.48 6.87
C ASN A 114 -5.94 -6.89 8.06
N LEU A 115 -6.49 -7.55 9.06
CA LEU A 115 -5.75 -8.03 10.24
C LEU A 115 -5.04 -9.36 10.00
N ILE A 116 -5.38 -10.06 8.92
CA ILE A 116 -4.78 -11.35 8.59
C ILE A 116 -3.43 -11.08 7.91
N GLY A 117 -2.36 -11.69 8.43
CA GLY A 117 -1.03 -11.58 7.83
C GLY A 117 -0.99 -12.11 6.40
N GLY A 118 -0.29 -11.42 5.50
CA GLY A 118 -0.28 -11.70 4.07
C GLY A 118 0.11 -13.13 3.70
N ILE A 119 1.05 -13.73 4.43
CA ILE A 119 1.46 -15.13 4.22
C ILE A 119 0.29 -16.10 4.48
N VAL A 120 -0.38 -15.97 5.62
CA VAL A 120 -1.53 -16.81 5.97
C VAL A 120 -2.67 -16.60 4.98
N LEU A 121 -2.94 -15.34 4.68
CA LEU A 121 -3.95 -14.94 3.71
C LEU A 121 -3.72 -15.59 2.34
N GLY A 122 -2.51 -15.51 1.82
CA GLY A 122 -2.19 -16.06 0.51
C GLY A 122 -2.37 -17.57 0.45
N TYR A 123 -1.96 -18.33 1.47
CA TYR A 123 -2.20 -19.79 1.50
C TYR A 123 -3.69 -20.14 1.59
N VAL A 124 -4.48 -19.41 2.38
CA VAL A 124 -5.94 -19.62 2.44
C VAL A 124 -6.57 -19.39 1.06
N TRP A 125 -6.25 -18.30 0.40
CA TRP A 125 -6.77 -17.99 -0.93
C TRP A 125 -6.19 -18.92 -2.02
N GLN A 126 -4.97 -19.40 -1.86
CA GLN A 126 -4.40 -20.42 -2.75
C GLN A 126 -5.27 -21.69 -2.74
N PHE A 127 -5.68 -22.14 -1.54
CA PHE A 127 -6.61 -23.26 -1.41
C PHE A 127 -7.97 -22.96 -2.07
N VAL A 128 -8.53 -21.78 -1.81
CA VAL A 128 -9.82 -21.35 -2.41
C VAL A 128 -9.73 -21.36 -3.94
N PHE A 129 -8.72 -20.76 -4.53
CA PHE A 129 -8.61 -20.69 -6.00
C PHE A 129 -8.26 -22.02 -6.65
N LYS A 130 -7.45 -22.86 -6.01
CA LYS A 130 -7.07 -24.17 -6.58
C LYS A 130 -8.13 -25.24 -6.38
N ARG A 131 -8.91 -25.20 -5.30
CA ARG A 131 -9.86 -26.26 -4.94
C ARG A 131 -11.31 -25.82 -5.07
N ALA A 132 -11.74 -24.82 -4.30
CA ALA A 132 -13.13 -24.39 -4.29
C ALA A 132 -13.57 -23.79 -5.62
N PHE A 133 -12.75 -22.91 -6.20
CA PHE A 133 -13.03 -22.30 -7.49
C PHE A 133 -13.04 -23.34 -8.63
N ALA A 134 -12.08 -24.27 -8.63
CA ALA A 134 -12.05 -25.35 -9.60
C ALA A 134 -13.25 -26.31 -9.48
N ALA A 135 -13.72 -26.57 -8.26
CA ALA A 135 -14.93 -27.42 -8.06
C ALA A 135 -16.22 -26.73 -8.56
N LEU A 136 -16.30 -25.39 -8.46
CA LEU A 136 -17.48 -24.63 -8.88
C LEU A 136 -17.51 -24.33 -10.39
N PHE A 137 -16.34 -24.00 -10.96
CA PHE A 137 -16.23 -23.48 -12.32
C PHE A 137 -15.50 -24.42 -13.30
N GLY A 138 -15.02 -25.57 -12.84
CA GLY A 138 -14.27 -26.55 -13.66
C GLY A 138 -12.83 -26.11 -14.02
N VAL A 139 -12.38 -24.92 -13.61
CA VAL A 139 -11.06 -24.39 -13.92
C VAL A 139 -10.42 -23.77 -12.67
N SER A 140 -9.11 -23.92 -12.54
CA SER A 140 -8.34 -23.23 -11.48
C SER A 140 -7.97 -21.82 -11.95
N LEU A 141 -8.11 -20.83 -11.08
CA LEU A 141 -7.61 -19.47 -11.36
C LEU A 141 -6.08 -19.38 -11.24
N LEU A 142 -5.45 -20.28 -10.48
CA LEU A 142 -4.00 -20.33 -10.30
C LEU A 142 -3.34 -21.44 -11.11
N GLY A 143 -2.11 -21.21 -11.55
CA GLY A 143 -1.28 -22.21 -12.23
C GLY A 143 -1.52 -22.31 -13.74
N THR A 144 -2.43 -21.53 -14.33
CA THR A 144 -2.77 -21.59 -15.76
C THR A 144 -1.98 -20.54 -16.57
N THR A 145 -2.16 -19.27 -16.26
CA THR A 145 -1.52 -18.16 -16.98
C THR A 145 -1.08 -17.04 -16.03
N GLY A 146 -0.11 -16.23 -16.44
CA GLY A 146 0.31 -15.04 -15.68
C GLY A 146 -0.82 -14.03 -15.41
N PRO A 147 -1.65 -13.68 -16.41
CA PRO A 147 -2.83 -12.83 -16.19
C PRO A 147 -3.79 -13.36 -15.13
N ASN A 148 -4.06 -14.67 -15.11
CA ASN A 148 -4.95 -15.26 -14.08
C ASN A 148 -4.35 -15.16 -12.68
N ALA A 149 -3.04 -15.36 -12.53
CA ALA A 149 -2.35 -15.15 -11.26
C ALA A 149 -2.42 -13.68 -10.82
N MET A 150 -2.30 -12.72 -11.73
CA MET A 150 -2.46 -11.29 -11.43
C MET A 150 -3.90 -10.97 -11.00
N ILE A 151 -4.91 -11.52 -11.67
CA ILE A 151 -6.33 -11.36 -11.28
C ILE A 151 -6.55 -11.91 -9.87
N ALA A 152 -6.01 -13.10 -9.56
CA ALA A 152 -6.08 -13.67 -8.23
C ALA A 152 -5.47 -12.76 -7.16
N LEU A 153 -4.28 -12.18 -7.43
CA LEU A 153 -3.64 -11.20 -6.54
C LEU A 153 -4.50 -9.96 -6.34
N ILE A 154 -5.11 -9.43 -7.41
CA ILE A 154 -6.01 -8.26 -7.34
C ILE A 154 -7.22 -8.56 -6.46
N ILE A 155 -7.89 -9.71 -6.65
CA ILE A 155 -9.06 -10.12 -5.86
C ILE A 155 -8.70 -10.17 -4.37
N VAL A 156 -7.59 -10.83 -4.03
CA VAL A 156 -7.13 -10.95 -2.64
C VAL A 156 -6.82 -9.58 -2.05
N SER A 157 -6.15 -8.70 -2.79
CA SER A 157 -5.78 -7.37 -2.33
C SER A 157 -7.00 -6.46 -2.12
N VAL A 158 -7.98 -6.52 -3.02
CA VAL A 158 -9.25 -5.80 -2.86
C VAL A 158 -9.97 -6.28 -1.60
N TRP A 159 -10.09 -7.59 -1.41
CA TRP A 159 -10.74 -8.16 -0.24
C TRP A 159 -9.99 -7.79 1.07
N GLN A 160 -8.67 -7.80 1.06
CA GLN A 160 -7.83 -7.49 2.22
C GLN A 160 -7.88 -6.01 2.60
N TYR A 161 -7.79 -5.11 1.62
CA TYR A 161 -7.54 -3.69 1.91
C TYR A 161 -8.78 -2.81 1.84
N ALA A 162 -9.86 -3.22 1.14
CA ALA A 162 -11.05 -2.39 0.98
C ALA A 162 -11.70 -2.04 2.31
N GLY A 163 -11.74 -2.96 3.27
CA GLY A 163 -12.31 -2.70 4.60
C GLY A 163 -11.53 -1.67 5.42
N TYR A 164 -10.20 -1.64 5.31
CA TYR A 164 -9.39 -0.62 5.95
C TYR A 164 -9.60 0.76 5.33
N MET A 165 -9.60 0.84 4.00
CA MET A 165 -9.88 2.11 3.29
C MET A 165 -11.31 2.57 3.52
N MET A 166 -12.28 1.64 3.65
CA MET A 166 -13.64 1.95 4.03
C MET A 166 -13.73 2.74 5.33
N LEU A 167 -12.95 2.39 6.37
CA LEU A 167 -12.97 3.13 7.64
C LEU A 167 -12.49 4.57 7.49
N ILE A 168 -11.52 4.84 6.61
CA ILE A 168 -11.05 6.20 6.33
C ILE A 168 -12.13 6.99 5.57
N TYR A 169 -12.81 6.37 4.60
CA TYR A 169 -13.94 6.99 3.92
C TYR A 169 -15.13 7.24 4.88
N VAL A 170 -15.40 6.31 5.80
CA VAL A 170 -16.42 6.52 6.86
C VAL A 170 -16.08 7.73 7.72
N ALA A 171 -14.80 7.88 8.12
CA ALA A 171 -14.39 9.09 8.84
C ALA A 171 -14.59 10.36 8.00
N GLY A 172 -14.32 10.31 6.69
CA GLY A 172 -14.62 11.39 5.77
C GLY A 172 -16.11 11.74 5.71
N PHE A 173 -16.99 10.74 5.58
CA PHE A 173 -18.45 10.97 5.60
C PHE A 173 -18.93 11.62 6.91
N ILE A 174 -18.40 11.18 8.05
CA ILE A 174 -18.78 11.71 9.37
C ILE A 174 -18.23 13.12 9.61
N SER A 175 -17.13 13.51 8.97
CA SER A 175 -16.51 14.83 9.14
C SER A 175 -17.32 15.96 8.51
N VAL A 176 -18.20 15.66 7.54
CA VAL A 176 -19.06 16.66 6.90
C VAL A 176 -20.19 17.06 7.85
N SER A 177 -20.35 18.36 8.08
CA SER A 177 -21.34 18.88 9.01
C SER A 177 -22.77 18.59 8.52
N LYS A 178 -23.64 18.17 9.44
CA LYS A 178 -25.05 17.91 9.14
C LYS A 178 -25.77 19.15 8.63
N SER A 179 -25.38 20.33 9.12
CA SER A 179 -25.99 21.60 8.69
C SER A 179 -25.79 21.88 7.19
N LEU A 180 -24.65 21.46 6.61
CA LEU A 180 -24.44 21.59 5.17
C LEU A 180 -25.36 20.66 4.37
N MET A 181 -25.62 19.46 4.89
CA MET A 181 -26.55 18.51 4.27
C MET A 181 -28.00 18.98 4.37
N GLU A 182 -28.38 19.56 5.50
CA GLU A 182 -29.71 20.15 5.71
C GLU A 182 -29.94 21.38 4.81
N ALA A 183 -28.93 22.26 4.69
CA ALA A 183 -28.97 23.39 3.77
C ALA A 183 -29.17 22.95 2.31
N ALA A 184 -28.41 21.95 1.86
CA ALA A 184 -28.55 21.40 0.51
C ALA A 184 -29.95 20.81 0.26
N GLN A 185 -30.59 20.23 1.30
CA GLN A 185 -31.94 19.69 1.17
C GLN A 185 -33.00 20.85 1.14
N ILE A 186 -32.76 21.94 1.86
CA ILE A 186 -33.61 23.14 1.78
C ILE A 186 -33.53 23.77 0.39
N ASP A 187 -32.34 23.75 -0.24
CA ASP A 187 -32.11 24.20 -1.60
C ASP A 187 -32.67 23.22 -2.66
N GLY A 188 -33.35 22.15 -2.26
CA GLY A 188 -34.05 21.20 -3.12
C GLY A 188 -33.23 20.03 -3.62
N CYS A 189 -32.02 19.81 -3.09
CA CYS A 189 -31.20 18.65 -3.45
C CYS A 189 -31.79 17.35 -2.88
N THR A 190 -31.83 16.30 -3.69
CA THR A 190 -32.04 14.94 -3.20
C THR A 190 -30.84 14.45 -2.36
N THR A 191 -31.03 13.45 -1.52
CA THR A 191 -29.95 12.88 -0.70
C THR A 191 -28.73 12.45 -1.55
N SER A 192 -28.97 11.87 -2.72
CA SER A 192 -27.91 11.48 -3.65
C SER A 192 -27.17 12.70 -4.20
N GLN A 193 -27.88 13.74 -4.60
CA GLN A 193 -27.28 14.98 -5.08
C GLN A 193 -26.45 15.66 -3.99
N ALA A 194 -26.97 15.77 -2.77
CA ALA A 194 -26.24 16.30 -1.62
C ALA A 194 -24.95 15.49 -1.33
N THR A 195 -25.02 14.15 -1.46
CA THR A 195 -23.82 13.30 -1.31
C THR A 195 -22.77 13.63 -2.36
N TRP A 196 -23.13 13.66 -3.66
CA TRP A 196 -22.16 13.83 -4.73
C TRP A 196 -21.67 15.27 -4.90
N TYR A 197 -22.52 16.27 -4.66
CA TYR A 197 -22.16 17.69 -4.88
C TYR A 197 -21.64 18.40 -3.63
N VAL A 198 -21.96 17.87 -2.41
CA VAL A 198 -21.52 18.48 -1.15
C VAL A 198 -20.55 17.56 -0.41
N THR A 199 -20.98 16.32 -0.06
CA THR A 199 -20.18 15.44 0.78
C THR A 199 -18.89 14.98 0.10
N VAL A 200 -18.96 14.44 -1.12
CA VAL A 200 -17.79 13.90 -1.83
C VAL A 200 -16.69 14.95 -2.05
N PRO A 201 -16.98 16.19 -2.49
CA PRO A 201 -15.96 17.23 -2.57
C PRO A 201 -15.31 17.59 -1.23
N LEU A 202 -16.10 17.67 -0.15
CA LEU A 202 -15.61 18.03 1.18
C LEU A 202 -14.76 16.92 1.83
N MET A 203 -14.98 15.66 1.47
CA MET A 203 -14.17 14.54 1.96
C MET A 203 -12.94 14.23 1.11
N ARG A 204 -12.49 15.16 0.27
CA ARG A 204 -11.36 14.99 -0.65
C ARG A 204 -10.08 14.52 0.06
N SER A 205 -9.81 15.00 1.26
CA SER A 205 -8.65 14.57 2.04
C SER A 205 -8.66 13.06 2.33
N SER A 206 -9.84 12.47 2.56
CA SER A 206 -9.99 11.01 2.71
C SER A 206 -9.66 10.25 1.43
N PHE A 207 -10.01 10.78 0.26
CA PHE A 207 -9.60 10.20 -1.02
C PHE A 207 -8.09 10.24 -1.21
N VAL A 208 -7.44 11.37 -0.90
CA VAL A 208 -5.98 11.51 -0.98
C VAL A 208 -5.29 10.49 -0.08
N GLN A 209 -5.77 10.32 1.16
CA GLN A 209 -5.22 9.36 2.11
C GLN A 209 -5.42 7.91 1.65
N CYS A 210 -6.62 7.54 1.21
CA CYS A 210 -6.92 6.19 0.72
C CYS A 210 -6.10 5.83 -0.51
N LEU A 211 -5.98 6.74 -1.48
CA LEU A 211 -5.16 6.54 -2.66
C LEU A 211 -3.67 6.36 -2.30
N PHE A 212 -3.12 7.23 -1.44
CA PHE A 212 -1.73 7.13 -1.00
C PHE A 212 -1.43 5.78 -0.32
N LEU A 213 -2.29 5.38 0.63
CA LEU A 213 -2.11 4.13 1.36
C LEU A 213 -2.28 2.90 0.46
N SER A 214 -3.26 2.88 -0.44
CA SER A 214 -3.46 1.78 -1.36
C SER A 214 -2.32 1.68 -2.38
N ILE A 215 -1.81 2.79 -2.92
CA ILE A 215 -0.62 2.81 -3.80
C ILE A 215 0.56 2.18 -3.08
N THR A 216 0.90 2.66 -1.89
CA THR A 216 2.06 2.18 -1.13
C THR A 216 1.96 0.68 -0.85
N ARG A 217 0.78 0.18 -0.44
CA ARG A 217 0.57 -1.26 -0.17
C ARG A 217 0.65 -2.11 -1.44
N CYS A 218 0.11 -1.65 -2.56
CA CYS A 218 0.16 -2.40 -3.80
C CYS A 218 1.56 -2.45 -4.41
N PHE A 219 2.34 -1.36 -4.34
CA PHE A 219 3.74 -1.37 -4.81
C PHE A 219 4.64 -2.32 -4.00
N MET A 220 4.38 -2.49 -2.71
CA MET A 220 5.16 -3.32 -1.79
C MET A 220 4.55 -4.72 -1.60
N VAL A 221 3.71 -5.20 -2.53
CA VAL A 221 3.08 -6.53 -2.44
C VAL A 221 4.15 -7.62 -2.54
N TYR A 222 4.44 -8.27 -1.41
CA TYR A 222 5.41 -9.37 -1.30
C TYR A 222 4.79 -10.61 -0.67
N ASP A 223 4.31 -10.52 0.58
CA ASP A 223 3.81 -11.66 1.36
C ASP A 223 2.73 -12.46 0.65
N VAL A 224 1.72 -11.74 0.11
CA VAL A 224 0.62 -12.36 -0.64
C VAL A 224 1.12 -12.91 -1.97
N ASN A 225 2.02 -12.23 -2.67
CA ASN A 225 2.58 -12.72 -3.92
C ASN A 225 3.37 -14.01 -3.70
N LEU A 226 4.19 -14.06 -2.63
CA LEU A 226 4.96 -15.25 -2.25
C LEU A 226 4.04 -16.43 -1.93
N SER A 227 3.08 -16.24 -1.03
CA SER A 227 2.26 -17.34 -0.53
C SER A 227 1.13 -17.77 -1.46
N LEU A 228 0.58 -16.87 -2.28
CA LEU A 228 -0.50 -17.17 -3.20
C LEU A 228 -0.01 -17.82 -4.49
N THR A 229 1.02 -17.25 -5.11
CA THR A 229 1.47 -17.66 -6.46
C THR A 229 2.90 -18.21 -6.47
N ASN A 230 3.74 -17.78 -5.55
CA ASN A 230 5.19 -18.08 -5.54
C ASN A 230 5.87 -17.84 -6.92
N GLY A 231 5.39 -16.84 -7.66
CA GLY A 231 5.88 -16.54 -9.01
C GLY A 231 5.28 -17.40 -10.13
N GLU A 232 4.47 -18.43 -9.80
CA GLU A 232 3.85 -19.31 -10.81
C GLU A 232 2.79 -18.58 -11.66
N PRO A 233 2.62 -18.98 -12.94
CA PRO A 233 3.40 -19.95 -13.68
C PRO A 233 4.71 -19.37 -14.26
N ALA A 234 5.79 -20.13 -14.17
CA ALA A 234 7.07 -19.83 -14.83
C ALA A 234 7.60 -18.39 -14.59
N GLY A 235 7.55 -17.89 -13.37
CA GLY A 235 7.99 -16.55 -13.01
C GLY A 235 7.07 -15.40 -13.48
N LYS A 236 5.96 -15.71 -14.18
CA LYS A 236 5.08 -14.69 -14.79
C LYS A 236 4.22 -13.91 -13.80
N SER A 237 4.19 -14.30 -12.53
CA SER A 237 3.50 -13.57 -11.47
C SER A 237 4.45 -12.94 -10.44
N ILE A 238 5.76 -12.95 -10.69
CA ILE A 238 6.73 -12.28 -9.83
C ILE A 238 6.51 -10.76 -9.93
N MET A 239 6.21 -10.13 -8.79
CA MET A 239 6.14 -8.68 -8.62
C MET A 239 7.50 -8.13 -8.20
N ALA A 240 7.72 -6.82 -8.37
CA ALA A 240 9.02 -6.18 -8.14
C ALA A 240 9.59 -6.44 -6.74
N ALA A 241 8.77 -6.34 -5.68
CA ALA A 241 9.23 -6.61 -4.32
C ALA A 241 9.70 -8.07 -4.12
N MET A 242 9.04 -9.03 -4.79
CA MET A 242 9.43 -10.43 -4.77
C MET A 242 10.71 -10.67 -5.59
N HIS A 243 10.86 -9.99 -6.74
CA HIS A 243 12.10 -10.04 -7.53
C HIS A 243 13.30 -9.55 -6.69
N VAL A 244 13.17 -8.38 -6.07
CA VAL A 244 14.18 -7.81 -5.16
C VAL A 244 14.57 -8.79 -4.06
N TYR A 245 13.58 -9.43 -3.43
CA TYR A 245 13.85 -10.44 -2.40
C TYR A 245 14.64 -11.64 -2.96
N ASN A 246 14.24 -12.16 -4.11
CA ASN A 246 14.94 -13.27 -4.76
C ASN A 246 16.37 -12.89 -5.11
N GLN A 247 16.61 -11.69 -5.65
CA GLN A 247 17.93 -11.20 -5.99
C GLN A 247 18.83 -11.12 -4.76
N ALA A 248 18.33 -10.54 -3.66
CA ALA A 248 19.10 -10.39 -2.44
C ALA A 248 19.34 -11.74 -1.71
N PHE A 249 18.29 -12.52 -1.49
CA PHE A 249 18.34 -13.65 -0.56
C PHE A 249 18.45 -15.01 -1.25
N THR A 250 17.81 -15.21 -2.40
CA THR A 250 17.85 -16.50 -3.13
C THR A 250 19.12 -16.59 -3.96
N TYR A 251 19.45 -15.54 -4.70
CA TYR A 251 20.64 -15.51 -5.57
C TYR A 251 21.88 -14.97 -4.86
N ARG A 252 21.74 -14.49 -3.62
CA ARG A 252 22.83 -13.94 -2.80
C ARG A 252 23.54 -12.73 -3.43
N ASN A 253 22.88 -12.00 -4.31
CA ASN A 253 23.34 -10.74 -4.90
C ASN A 253 22.82 -9.57 -4.09
N TYR A 254 23.22 -9.47 -2.81
CA TYR A 254 22.62 -8.53 -1.87
C TYR A 254 22.78 -7.09 -2.30
N GLY A 255 23.97 -6.71 -2.82
CA GLY A 255 24.22 -5.34 -3.31
C GLY A 255 23.32 -4.96 -4.48
N THR A 256 23.13 -5.83 -5.46
CA THR A 256 22.23 -5.60 -6.60
C THR A 256 20.77 -5.57 -6.15
N GLY A 257 20.34 -6.53 -5.33
CA GLY A 257 18.97 -6.54 -4.77
C GLY A 257 18.66 -5.28 -3.98
N GLN A 258 19.64 -4.74 -3.24
CA GLN A 258 19.49 -3.49 -2.51
C GLN A 258 19.39 -2.26 -3.46
N ALA A 259 20.10 -2.27 -4.59
CA ALA A 259 19.99 -1.24 -5.62
C ALA A 259 18.60 -1.27 -6.28
N GLU A 260 18.09 -2.47 -6.62
CA GLU A 260 16.73 -2.67 -7.14
C GLU A 260 15.66 -2.22 -6.14
N ALA A 261 15.84 -2.53 -4.84
CA ALA A 261 14.96 -2.06 -3.77
C ALA A 261 14.89 -0.54 -3.71
N LEU A 262 16.04 0.13 -3.85
CA LEU A 262 16.08 1.60 -3.87
C LEU A 262 15.38 2.17 -5.10
N ILE A 263 15.55 1.57 -6.28
CA ILE A 263 14.84 1.98 -7.50
C ILE A 263 13.32 1.83 -7.30
N LEU A 264 12.86 0.69 -6.79
CA LEU A 264 11.44 0.47 -6.48
C LEU A 264 10.91 1.50 -5.49
N PHE A 265 11.67 1.80 -4.43
CA PHE A 265 11.32 2.83 -3.45
C PHE A 265 11.19 4.21 -4.09
N ILE A 266 12.13 4.60 -4.95
CA ILE A 266 12.10 5.90 -5.64
C ILE A 266 10.87 5.98 -6.55
N VAL A 267 10.57 4.94 -7.33
CA VAL A 267 9.38 4.89 -8.19
C VAL A 267 8.10 5.03 -7.37
N CYS A 268 7.98 4.26 -6.28
CA CYS A 268 6.84 4.35 -5.36
C CYS A 268 6.71 5.75 -4.73
N ALA A 269 7.83 6.34 -4.30
CA ALA A 269 7.87 7.68 -3.71
C ALA A 269 7.44 8.76 -4.73
N ILE A 270 7.92 8.69 -5.96
CA ILE A 270 7.52 9.63 -7.04
C ILE A 270 6.01 9.54 -7.28
N VAL A 271 5.47 8.33 -7.44
CA VAL A 271 4.03 8.13 -7.66
C VAL A 271 3.22 8.63 -6.47
N GLY A 272 3.61 8.26 -5.23
CA GLY A 272 2.90 8.65 -4.02
C GLY A 272 2.94 10.16 -3.75
N VAL A 273 4.12 10.79 -3.86
CA VAL A 273 4.26 12.24 -3.67
C VAL A 273 3.50 13.02 -4.73
N THR A 274 3.58 12.59 -5.99
CA THR A 274 2.83 13.23 -7.10
C THR A 274 1.34 13.14 -6.86
N GLN A 275 0.83 11.97 -6.43
CA GLN A 275 -0.58 11.77 -6.11
C GLN A 275 -1.03 12.69 -4.96
N VAL A 276 -0.25 12.79 -3.88
CA VAL A 276 -0.57 13.68 -2.74
C VAL A 276 -0.52 15.15 -3.15
N TYR A 277 0.47 15.54 -3.95
CA TYR A 277 0.60 16.92 -4.43
C TYR A 277 -0.62 17.34 -5.29
N ILE A 278 -1.01 16.49 -6.26
CA ILE A 278 -2.19 16.73 -7.10
C ILE A 278 -3.47 16.72 -6.25
N GLY A 279 -3.57 15.78 -5.30
CA GLY A 279 -4.72 15.65 -4.40
C GLY A 279 -4.95 16.88 -3.55
N LYS A 280 -3.89 17.40 -2.92
CA LYS A 280 -3.97 18.58 -2.04
C LYS A 280 -4.27 19.89 -2.78
N LYS A 281 -3.84 20.04 -4.03
CA LYS A 281 -4.02 21.27 -4.81
C LYS A 281 -5.50 21.69 -5.01
N GLY A 282 -6.45 20.82 -4.68
CA GLY A 282 -7.88 21.10 -4.77
C GLY A 282 -8.63 20.85 -3.45
N GLU A 283 -7.94 20.75 -2.32
CA GLU A 283 -8.61 20.76 -1.02
C GLU A 283 -9.23 22.13 -0.79
N VAL A 284 -10.55 22.12 -0.55
CA VAL A 284 -11.27 23.30 -0.10
C VAL A 284 -11.10 23.32 1.41
N ALA A 285 -10.55 24.42 1.95
CA ALA A 285 -10.56 24.65 3.39
C ALA A 285 -12.02 24.80 3.82
N ALA A 286 -12.52 23.83 4.62
CA ALA A 286 -13.84 23.86 5.21
C ALA A 286 -13.82 24.67 6.51
#